data_7351f176c3120ff4f94a029f0c05a69a
#
_entry.id   7351f176c3120ff4f94a029f0c05a69a
#
_cell.length_a   1.000
_cell.length_b   1.000
_cell.length_c   1.000
_cell.angle_alpha   90.00
_cell.angle_beta   90.00
_cell.angle_gamma   90.00
#
_symmetry.space_group_name_H-M   'P 1'
#
loop_
_entity.id
_entity.type
_entity.pdbx_description
1 polymer ?
#
loop_
_entity_poly.entity_id
_entity_poly.type
_entity_poly.pdbx_seq_one_letter_code
_entity_poly.pdbx_strand_id
1 'polypeptide(L)'
;MALTVLETNLTAYRRVWRGSVLSSFVLPILFVVGFGIVVGNIVDAGGRLGTPYLDYIVPGMLASSIVNIAFGESAWPIMSKFKWIRLYHGWVAAPLRIADIVGGELLFLLVRVLSTATVFLLVTSAFDAVHSWWAPAAVLVCGLLGLAVAAPVLAFAANVQQDGYFPLLMRFVVIPMTLFAEVFFPISRLSEPLRWLAYVSPLWHAVVLCRACTLPVFGLPWWSVLGHLAYLAAWAGTGFWLALVAYRRRLVS
;
A
#
# COMPACT_ATOMS: atom_id res chain seq x y z
N MET A 1 14.53 -20.64 -1.20
CA MET A 1 15.18 -19.79 -2.21
C MET A 1 14.58 -18.38 -2.33
N ALA A 2 13.29 -18.14 -2.02
CA ALA A 2 12.75 -16.76 -1.95
C ALA A 2 13.52 -15.82 -0.98
N LEU A 3 14.08 -16.37 0.11
CA LEU A 3 14.91 -15.62 1.05
C LEU A 3 16.21 -15.08 0.42
N THR A 4 16.81 -15.79 -0.52
CA THR A 4 18.01 -15.30 -1.23
C THR A 4 17.71 -14.09 -2.09
N VAL A 5 16.51 -14.05 -2.71
CA VAL A 5 16.00 -12.88 -3.45
C VAL A 5 15.77 -11.71 -2.49
N LEU A 6 15.16 -11.98 -1.32
CA LEU A 6 14.98 -10.99 -0.26
C LEU A 6 16.32 -10.41 0.20
N GLU A 7 17.31 -11.24 0.49
CA GLU A 7 18.65 -10.79 0.92
C GLU A 7 19.32 -9.90 -0.11
N THR A 8 19.21 -10.25 -1.40
CA THR A 8 19.75 -9.41 -2.49
C THR A 8 19.10 -8.03 -2.50
N ASN A 9 17.77 -7.97 -2.40
CA ASN A 9 17.03 -6.72 -2.36
C ASN A 9 17.35 -5.91 -1.09
N LEU A 10 17.45 -6.54 0.07
CA LEU A 10 17.83 -5.87 1.33
C LEU A 10 19.25 -5.32 1.27
N THR A 11 20.20 -6.06 0.64
CA THR A 11 21.57 -5.59 0.46
C THR A 11 21.64 -4.37 -0.43
N ALA A 12 20.88 -4.35 -1.52
CA ALA A 12 20.74 -3.17 -2.38
C ALA A 12 20.10 -2.00 -1.61
N TYR A 13 19.05 -2.28 -0.83
CA TYR A 13 18.35 -1.28 -0.03
C TYR A 13 19.23 -0.65 1.07
N ARG A 14 20.12 -1.42 1.69
CA ARG A 14 21.09 -0.90 2.69
C ARG A 14 21.96 0.25 2.17
N ARG A 15 22.08 0.43 0.86
CA ARG A 15 22.84 1.55 0.27
C ARG A 15 22.02 2.85 0.19
N VAL A 16 20.69 2.74 0.15
CA VAL A 16 19.76 3.88 -0.04
C VAL A 16 18.78 4.09 1.13
N TRP A 17 18.89 3.30 2.19
CA TRP A 17 17.94 3.29 3.32
C TRP A 17 17.73 4.64 3.99
N ARG A 18 18.80 5.49 4.04
CA ARG A 18 18.74 6.81 4.69
C ARG A 18 17.68 7.72 4.08
N GLY A 19 17.61 7.77 2.74
CA GLY A 19 16.59 8.54 2.03
C GLY A 19 15.18 7.98 2.26
N SER A 20 15.05 6.67 2.26
CA SER A 20 13.76 6.00 2.51
C SER A 20 13.27 6.19 3.95
N VAL A 21 14.15 6.07 4.93
CA VAL A 21 13.81 6.32 6.34
C VAL A 21 13.41 7.77 6.53
N LEU A 22 14.19 8.72 6.00
CA LEU A 22 13.85 10.13 6.10
C LEU A 22 12.47 10.44 5.51
N SER A 23 12.18 9.94 4.30
CA SER A 23 10.86 10.13 3.69
C SER A 23 9.73 9.49 4.50
N SER A 24 9.98 8.34 5.15
CA SER A 24 8.99 7.65 6.00
C SER A 24 8.63 8.43 7.27
N PHE A 25 9.51 9.33 7.75
CA PHE A 25 9.22 10.22 8.88
C PHE A 25 8.64 11.56 8.41
N VAL A 26 9.22 12.13 7.37
CA VAL A 26 8.84 13.48 6.90
C VAL A 26 7.40 13.51 6.40
N LEU A 27 6.99 12.52 5.61
CA LEU A 27 5.64 12.49 5.07
C LEU A 27 4.52 12.45 6.14
N PRO A 28 4.54 11.56 7.15
CA PRO A 28 3.55 11.57 8.22
C PRO A 28 3.50 12.90 8.96
N ILE A 29 4.66 13.50 9.27
CA ILE A 29 4.72 14.79 9.97
C ILE A 29 4.07 15.89 9.11
N LEU A 30 4.42 15.96 7.81
CA LEU A 30 3.81 16.93 6.90
C LEU A 30 2.30 16.74 6.77
N PHE A 31 1.82 15.50 6.78
CA PHE A 31 0.39 15.23 6.73
C PHE A 31 -0.31 15.63 8.02
N VAL A 32 0.25 15.32 9.20
CA VAL A 32 -0.31 15.73 10.49
C VAL A 32 -0.35 17.26 10.59
N VAL A 33 0.73 17.94 10.25
CA VAL A 33 0.80 19.40 10.29
C VAL A 33 -0.14 20.02 9.24
N GLY A 34 -0.05 19.59 7.99
CA GLY A 34 -0.83 20.19 6.89
C GLY A 34 -2.34 19.92 7.03
N PHE A 35 -2.71 18.66 7.19
CA PHE A 35 -4.13 18.27 7.24
C PHE A 35 -4.68 18.29 8.66
N GLY A 36 -3.91 17.87 9.66
CA GLY A 36 -4.38 17.83 11.05
C GLY A 36 -4.54 19.24 11.63
N ILE A 37 -3.50 20.07 11.58
CA ILE A 37 -3.53 21.38 12.22
C ILE A 37 -4.21 22.41 11.32
N VAL A 38 -3.83 22.52 10.04
CA VAL A 38 -4.35 23.59 9.17
C VAL A 38 -5.78 23.30 8.72
N VAL A 39 -6.04 22.12 8.14
CA VAL A 39 -7.38 21.77 7.64
C VAL A 39 -8.29 21.36 8.79
N GLY A 40 -7.75 20.67 9.82
CA GLY A 40 -8.51 20.27 11.01
C GLY A 40 -9.21 21.42 11.68
N ASN A 41 -8.52 22.53 11.95
CA ASN A 41 -9.12 23.72 12.55
C ASN A 41 -10.34 24.28 11.78
N ILE A 42 -10.33 24.15 10.45
CA ILE A 42 -11.43 24.62 9.59
C ILE A 42 -12.61 23.64 9.60
N VAL A 43 -12.30 22.34 9.54
CA VAL A 43 -13.30 21.27 9.45
C VAL A 43 -13.99 21.05 10.81
N ASP A 44 -13.21 21.05 11.89
CA ASP A 44 -13.70 20.82 13.26
C ASP A 44 -14.59 22.00 13.73
N ALA A 45 -14.30 23.22 13.31
CA ALA A 45 -15.17 24.37 13.55
C ALA A 45 -16.58 24.17 12.96
N GLY A 46 -16.72 23.33 11.93
CA GLY A 46 -18.00 22.96 11.32
C GLY A 46 -18.78 21.83 12.03
N GLY A 47 -18.18 21.12 12.96
CA GLY A 47 -18.81 20.06 13.80
C GLY A 47 -19.44 18.88 13.05
N ARG A 48 -19.05 18.63 11.78
CA ARG A 48 -19.77 17.72 10.86
C ARG A 48 -19.32 16.27 10.89
N LEU A 49 -18.20 15.94 11.53
CA LEU A 49 -17.61 14.60 11.50
C LEU A 49 -17.83 13.79 12.79
N GLY A 50 -18.18 14.44 13.91
CA GLY A 50 -18.37 13.78 15.21
C GLY A 50 -17.07 13.31 15.89
N THR A 51 -15.93 13.44 15.21
CA THR A 51 -14.56 13.15 15.69
C THR A 51 -13.63 14.23 15.15
N PRO A 52 -12.50 14.52 15.82
CA PRO A 52 -11.47 15.40 15.28
C PRO A 52 -11.05 14.94 13.86
N TYR A 53 -10.88 15.91 12.97
CA TYR A 53 -10.53 15.62 11.58
C TYR A 53 -9.19 14.89 11.47
N LEU A 54 -8.25 15.20 12.35
CA LEU A 54 -6.96 14.52 12.42
C LEU A 54 -7.13 13.00 12.63
N ASP A 55 -7.97 12.60 13.57
CA ASP A 55 -8.22 11.19 13.88
C ASP A 55 -8.86 10.47 12.69
N TYR A 56 -9.77 11.17 12.01
CA TYR A 56 -10.44 10.63 10.82
C TYR A 56 -9.51 10.40 9.65
N ILE A 57 -8.57 11.34 9.37
CA ILE A 57 -7.74 11.33 8.17
C ILE A 57 -6.51 10.43 8.31
N VAL A 58 -5.93 10.31 9.51
CA VAL A 58 -4.68 9.57 9.76
C VAL A 58 -4.71 8.13 9.24
N PRO A 59 -5.70 7.26 9.54
CA PRO A 59 -5.73 5.90 9.02
C PRO A 59 -5.89 5.85 7.49
N GLY A 60 -6.60 6.80 6.91
CA GLY A 60 -6.72 6.93 5.45
C GLY A 60 -5.39 7.31 4.79
N MET A 61 -4.67 8.27 5.38
CA MET A 61 -3.36 8.70 4.89
C MET A 61 -2.30 7.60 5.06
N LEU A 62 -2.35 6.83 6.16
CA LEU A 62 -1.53 5.65 6.35
C LEU A 62 -1.73 4.67 5.17
N ALA A 63 -2.96 4.25 4.93
CA ALA A 63 -3.28 3.29 3.87
C ALA A 63 -2.90 3.82 2.46
N SER A 64 -3.13 5.11 2.18
CA SER A 64 -2.72 5.76 0.93
C SER A 64 -1.20 5.77 0.73
N SER A 65 -0.45 6.02 1.79
CA SER A 65 1.02 5.98 1.76
C SER A 65 1.52 4.59 1.39
N ILE A 66 0.87 3.55 1.92
CA ILE A 66 1.20 2.15 1.58
C ILE A 66 0.93 1.85 0.11
N VAL A 67 -0.18 2.32 -0.46
CA VAL A 67 -0.47 2.16 -1.90
C VAL A 67 0.63 2.79 -2.75
N ASN A 68 1.05 4.02 -2.42
CA ASN A 68 2.11 4.72 -3.15
C ASN A 68 3.45 3.98 -3.08
N ILE A 69 3.83 3.46 -1.90
CA ILE A 69 5.05 2.67 -1.72
C ILE A 69 4.94 1.35 -2.49
N ALA A 70 3.83 0.63 -2.35
CA ALA A 70 3.62 -0.64 -3.02
C ALA A 70 3.68 -0.49 -4.56
N PHE A 71 3.06 0.55 -5.09
CA PHE A 71 3.14 0.90 -6.51
C PHE A 71 4.56 1.26 -6.92
N GLY A 72 5.22 2.17 -6.21
CA GLY A 72 6.55 2.67 -6.54
C GLY A 72 7.62 1.57 -6.54
N GLU A 73 7.60 0.68 -5.55
CA GLU A 73 8.56 -0.43 -5.43
C GLU A 73 8.28 -1.56 -6.45
N SER A 74 7.03 -1.68 -6.92
CA SER A 74 6.61 -2.75 -7.84
C SER A 74 6.61 -2.32 -9.32
N ALA A 75 6.74 -1.04 -9.64
CA ALA A 75 6.70 -0.51 -10.99
C ALA A 75 8.10 -0.46 -11.62
N TRP A 76 8.77 0.70 -11.52
CA TRP A 76 10.06 0.94 -12.17
C TRP A 76 11.21 0.04 -11.70
N PRO A 77 11.36 -0.27 -10.40
CA PRO A 77 12.43 -1.17 -9.96
C PRO A 77 12.32 -2.55 -10.59
N ILE A 78 11.11 -3.09 -10.70
CA ILE A 78 10.86 -4.40 -11.31
C ILE A 78 11.16 -4.39 -12.81
N MET A 79 10.66 -3.37 -13.52
CA MET A 79 10.98 -3.22 -14.94
C MET A 79 12.48 -3.07 -15.18
N SER A 80 13.18 -2.34 -14.33
CA SER A 80 14.64 -2.18 -14.37
C SER A 80 15.36 -3.53 -14.29
N LYS A 81 14.93 -4.42 -13.38
CA LYS A 81 15.49 -5.77 -13.22
C LYS A 81 15.25 -6.67 -14.45
N PHE A 82 14.16 -6.45 -15.18
CA PHE A 82 13.90 -7.15 -16.44
C PHE A 82 14.72 -6.59 -17.60
N LYS A 83 14.66 -5.27 -17.81
CA LYS A 83 15.09 -4.63 -19.06
C LYS A 83 16.55 -4.19 -19.04
N TRP A 84 16.95 -3.46 -18.02
CA TRP A 84 18.25 -2.81 -18.00
C TRP A 84 19.31 -3.65 -17.28
N ILE A 85 19.00 -4.14 -16.09
CA ILE A 85 19.94 -4.93 -15.27
C ILE A 85 19.94 -6.39 -15.73
N ARG A 86 18.84 -6.88 -16.31
CA ARG A 86 18.62 -8.28 -16.71
C ARG A 86 18.83 -9.28 -15.56
N LEU A 87 18.60 -8.85 -14.32
CA LEU A 87 18.84 -9.62 -13.12
C LEU A 87 18.03 -10.93 -13.09
N TYR A 88 16.76 -10.86 -13.50
CA TYR A 88 15.89 -12.04 -13.52
C TYR A 88 16.31 -13.10 -14.52
N HIS A 89 16.91 -12.71 -15.65
CA HIS A 89 17.45 -13.66 -16.63
C HIS A 89 18.65 -14.42 -16.05
N GLY A 90 19.50 -13.73 -15.26
CA GLY A 90 20.58 -14.38 -14.52
C GLY A 90 20.08 -15.33 -13.42
N TRP A 91 18.98 -14.98 -12.77
CA TRP A 91 18.41 -15.82 -11.72
C TRP A 91 17.73 -17.08 -12.26
N VAL A 92 17.14 -17.04 -13.44
CA VAL A 92 16.55 -18.22 -14.08
C VAL A 92 17.63 -19.19 -14.56
N ALA A 93 18.84 -18.71 -14.86
CA ALA A 93 19.99 -19.56 -15.15
C ALA A 93 20.55 -20.27 -13.88
N ALA A 94 20.20 -19.79 -12.69
CA ALA A 94 20.45 -20.44 -11.40
C ALA A 94 19.25 -21.35 -11.04
N PRO A 95 19.37 -22.26 -10.03
CA PRO A 95 18.28 -23.17 -9.65
C PRO A 95 17.13 -22.47 -8.89
N LEU A 96 16.74 -21.26 -9.32
CA LEU A 96 15.65 -20.47 -8.75
C LEU A 96 14.36 -20.70 -9.53
N ARG A 97 13.28 -20.99 -8.83
CA ARG A 97 11.95 -21.07 -9.42
C ARG A 97 11.35 -19.68 -9.58
N ILE A 98 10.51 -19.49 -10.59
CA ILE A 98 9.80 -18.20 -10.80
C ILE A 98 9.00 -17.79 -9.55
N ALA A 99 8.40 -18.76 -8.86
CA ALA A 99 7.69 -18.50 -7.60
C ALA A 99 8.63 -17.97 -6.49
N ASP A 100 9.91 -18.38 -6.47
CA ASP A 100 10.90 -17.85 -5.53
C ASP A 100 11.24 -16.38 -5.84
N ILE A 101 11.30 -16.03 -7.13
CA ILE A 101 11.59 -14.67 -7.59
C ILE A 101 10.42 -13.74 -7.19
N VAL A 102 9.21 -14.07 -7.61
CA VAL A 102 8.01 -13.27 -7.31
C VAL A 102 7.77 -13.21 -5.79
N GLY A 103 7.88 -14.35 -5.10
CA GLY A 103 7.72 -14.39 -3.65
C GLY A 103 8.75 -13.56 -2.90
N GLY A 104 10.02 -13.59 -3.34
CA GLY A 104 11.09 -12.78 -2.74
C GLY A 104 10.92 -11.29 -2.95
N GLU A 105 10.42 -10.85 -4.12
CA GLU A 105 10.08 -9.45 -4.38
C GLU A 105 8.93 -8.99 -3.46
N LEU A 106 7.87 -9.80 -3.32
CA LEU A 106 6.76 -9.48 -2.43
C LEU A 106 7.16 -9.51 -0.95
N LEU A 107 8.06 -10.41 -0.54
CA LEU A 107 8.60 -10.40 0.83
C LEU A 107 9.41 -9.13 1.12
N PHE A 108 10.25 -8.69 0.18
CA PHE A 108 10.98 -7.42 0.31
C PHE A 108 10.01 -6.25 0.46
N LEU A 109 8.99 -6.18 -0.40
CA LEU A 109 7.96 -5.16 -0.34
C LEU A 109 7.20 -5.20 0.99
N LEU A 110 6.87 -6.39 1.49
CA LEU A 110 6.20 -6.56 2.78
C LEU A 110 7.03 -5.96 3.92
N VAL A 111 8.35 -6.21 3.96
CA VAL A 111 9.25 -5.61 4.93
C VAL A 111 9.23 -4.08 4.83
N ARG A 112 9.24 -3.53 3.62
CA ARG A 112 9.18 -2.09 3.35
C ARG A 112 7.88 -1.47 3.85
N VAL A 113 6.75 -2.09 3.50
CA VAL A 113 5.41 -1.62 3.89
C VAL A 113 5.22 -1.68 5.40
N LEU A 114 5.56 -2.81 6.03
CA LEU A 114 5.44 -2.97 7.48
C LEU A 114 6.31 -1.98 8.24
N SER A 115 7.56 -1.78 7.82
CA SER A 115 8.43 -0.78 8.45
C SER A 115 7.88 0.64 8.33
N THR A 116 7.37 1.03 7.15
CA THR A 116 6.79 2.37 6.96
C THR A 116 5.48 2.54 7.74
N ALA A 117 4.60 1.52 7.74
CA ALA A 117 3.36 1.56 8.50
C ALA A 117 3.61 1.70 10.02
N THR A 118 4.63 0.98 10.52
CA THR A 118 5.03 1.07 11.93
C THR A 118 5.54 2.47 12.27
N VAL A 119 6.44 3.02 11.45
CA VAL A 119 6.96 4.37 11.65
C VAL A 119 5.84 5.41 11.58
N PHE A 120 4.93 5.28 10.60
CA PHE A 120 3.79 6.18 10.45
C PHE A 120 2.90 6.16 11.70
N LEU A 121 2.54 4.98 12.19
CA LEU A 121 1.74 4.86 13.42
C LEU A 121 2.45 5.40 14.65
N LEU A 122 3.75 5.14 14.81
CA LEU A 122 4.53 5.69 15.92
C LEU A 122 4.57 7.23 15.90
N VAL A 123 4.76 7.81 14.72
CA VAL A 123 4.73 9.28 14.58
C VAL A 123 3.35 9.82 14.91
N THR A 124 2.29 9.26 14.34
CA THR A 124 0.91 9.75 14.55
C THR A 124 0.41 9.51 15.96
N SER A 125 0.84 8.45 16.64
CA SER A 125 0.53 8.24 18.05
C SER A 125 1.17 9.29 18.97
N ALA A 126 2.35 9.82 18.60
CA ALA A 126 2.97 10.93 19.32
C ALA A 126 2.20 12.25 19.21
N PHE A 127 1.33 12.38 18.21
CA PHE A 127 0.40 13.51 18.03
C PHE A 127 -1.02 13.24 18.55
N ASP A 128 -1.18 12.20 19.37
CA ASP A 128 -2.46 11.82 19.99
C ASP A 128 -3.59 11.51 18.98
N ALA A 129 -3.22 11.01 17.79
CA ALA A 129 -4.18 10.67 16.72
C ALA A 129 -4.59 9.19 16.72
N VAL A 130 -4.16 8.40 17.73
CA VAL A 130 -4.43 6.96 17.84
C VAL A 130 -4.97 6.65 19.23
N HIS A 131 -6.22 6.20 19.28
CA HIS A 131 -6.95 6.02 20.55
C HIS A 131 -7.36 4.57 20.82
N SER A 132 -6.76 3.59 20.12
CA SER A 132 -7.14 2.19 20.23
C SER A 132 -5.94 1.28 20.47
N TRP A 133 -6.11 0.28 21.34
CA TRP A 133 -5.13 -0.80 21.56
C TRP A 133 -4.95 -1.71 20.34
N TRP A 134 -5.90 -1.68 19.41
CA TRP A 134 -5.85 -2.45 18.17
C TRP A 134 -5.02 -1.78 17.07
N ALA A 135 -4.48 -0.58 17.32
CA ALA A 135 -3.66 0.15 16.34
C ALA A 135 -2.52 -0.68 15.71
N PRO A 136 -1.79 -1.57 16.45
CA PRO A 136 -0.79 -2.43 15.83
C PRO A 136 -1.36 -3.37 14.75
N ALA A 137 -2.63 -3.75 14.83
CA ALA A 137 -3.28 -4.57 13.81
C ALA A 137 -3.40 -3.83 12.46
N ALA A 138 -3.47 -2.49 12.47
CA ALA A 138 -3.46 -1.69 11.25
C ALA A 138 -2.16 -1.89 10.43
N VAL A 139 -1.03 -2.21 11.09
CA VAL A 139 0.23 -2.54 10.39
C VAL A 139 0.06 -3.81 9.54
N LEU A 140 -0.61 -4.83 10.08
CA LEU A 140 -0.88 -6.08 9.36
C LEU A 140 -1.85 -5.86 8.19
N VAL A 141 -2.88 -5.03 8.40
CA VAL A 141 -3.80 -4.59 7.33
C VAL A 141 -3.02 -3.89 6.22
N CYS A 142 -2.12 -2.97 6.57
CA CYS A 142 -1.22 -2.31 5.63
C CYS A 142 -0.32 -3.29 4.88
N GLY A 143 0.19 -4.32 5.54
CA GLY A 143 0.94 -5.40 4.90
C GLY A 143 0.12 -6.12 3.83
N LEU A 144 -1.11 -6.49 4.16
CA LEU A 144 -2.02 -7.15 3.22
C LEU A 144 -2.43 -6.23 2.06
N LEU A 145 -2.71 -4.95 2.33
CA LEU A 145 -2.96 -3.93 1.30
C LEU A 145 -1.75 -3.79 0.36
N GLY A 146 -0.54 -3.71 0.93
CA GLY A 146 0.70 -3.63 0.15
C GLY A 146 0.83 -4.79 -0.83
N LEU A 147 0.56 -6.02 -0.38
CA LEU A 147 0.55 -7.21 -1.25
C LEU A 147 -0.57 -7.16 -2.29
N ALA A 148 -1.78 -6.71 -1.91
CA ALA A 148 -2.92 -6.58 -2.80
C ALA A 148 -2.67 -5.58 -3.94
N VAL A 149 -1.89 -4.53 -3.70
CA VAL A 149 -1.51 -3.55 -4.74
C VAL A 149 -0.28 -3.99 -5.50
N ALA A 150 0.75 -4.46 -4.81
CA ALA A 150 2.02 -4.80 -5.45
C ALA A 150 1.93 -5.99 -6.40
N ALA A 151 1.21 -7.03 -6.03
CA ALA A 151 1.17 -8.25 -6.82
C ALA A 151 0.59 -8.05 -8.24
N PRO A 152 -0.54 -7.34 -8.45
CA PRO A 152 -0.99 -6.97 -9.78
C PRO A 152 -0.03 -6.04 -10.51
N VAL A 153 0.63 -5.09 -9.81
CA VAL A 153 1.60 -4.17 -10.42
C VAL A 153 2.85 -4.91 -10.88
N LEU A 154 3.32 -5.93 -10.13
CA LEU A 154 4.39 -6.84 -10.56
C LEU A 154 4.03 -7.56 -11.87
N ALA A 155 2.79 -8.09 -11.97
CA ALA A 155 2.30 -8.72 -13.19
C ALA A 155 2.27 -7.73 -14.37
N PHE A 156 1.82 -6.50 -14.13
CA PHE A 156 1.81 -5.44 -15.12
C PHE A 156 3.24 -5.08 -15.56
N ALA A 157 4.16 -4.85 -14.62
CA ALA A 157 5.56 -4.51 -14.88
C ALA A 157 6.29 -5.61 -15.69
N ALA A 158 5.93 -6.88 -15.47
CA ALA A 158 6.47 -7.99 -16.24
C ALA A 158 5.98 -8.01 -17.70
N ASN A 159 4.81 -7.48 -18.00
CA ASN A 159 4.26 -7.48 -19.38
C ASN A 159 4.63 -6.21 -20.18
N VAL A 160 4.93 -5.11 -19.47
CA VAL A 160 5.16 -3.81 -20.12
C VAL A 160 6.60 -3.70 -20.63
N GLN A 161 6.74 -3.15 -21.84
CA GLN A 161 8.05 -2.92 -22.47
C GLN A 161 8.53 -1.46 -22.36
N GLN A 162 7.64 -0.53 -22.09
CA GLN A 162 7.93 0.91 -22.00
C GLN A 162 7.51 1.45 -20.63
N ASP A 163 8.36 2.27 -20.04
CA ASP A 163 8.13 2.89 -18.72
C ASP A 163 7.03 3.94 -18.73
N GLY A 164 6.68 4.49 -19.89
CA GLY A 164 5.59 5.47 -20.06
C GLY A 164 4.20 4.99 -19.63
N TYR A 165 3.98 3.67 -19.48
CA TYR A 165 2.71 3.13 -19.00
C TYR A 165 2.52 3.25 -17.47
N PHE A 166 3.60 3.36 -16.68
CA PHE A 166 3.47 3.53 -15.23
C PHE A 166 2.85 4.87 -14.84
N PRO A 167 3.22 6.03 -15.42
CA PRO A 167 2.51 7.28 -15.19
C PRO A 167 1.02 7.22 -15.56
N LEU A 168 0.64 6.46 -16.58
CA LEU A 168 -0.77 6.26 -16.94
C LEU A 168 -1.50 5.46 -15.84
N LEU A 169 -0.91 4.35 -15.37
CA LEU A 169 -1.46 3.55 -14.29
C LEU A 169 -1.59 4.38 -13.01
N MET A 170 -0.57 5.21 -12.70
CA MET A 170 -0.61 6.13 -11.57
C MET A 170 -1.78 7.12 -11.67
N ARG A 171 -1.94 7.77 -12.82
CA ARG A 171 -2.96 8.82 -13.05
C ARG A 171 -4.38 8.27 -13.11
N PHE A 172 -4.58 7.11 -13.73
CA PHE A 172 -5.92 6.58 -14.01
C PHE A 172 -6.39 5.53 -13.00
N VAL A 173 -5.49 4.96 -12.21
CA VAL A 173 -5.85 3.94 -11.21
C VAL A 173 -5.50 4.41 -9.81
N VAL A 174 -4.22 4.72 -9.53
CA VAL A 174 -3.77 5.00 -8.16
C VAL A 174 -4.33 6.33 -7.64
N ILE A 175 -4.29 7.40 -8.43
CA ILE A 175 -4.81 8.71 -7.99
C ILE A 175 -6.33 8.67 -7.77
N PRO A 176 -7.18 8.17 -8.70
CA PRO A 176 -8.60 8.04 -8.45
C PRO A 176 -8.92 7.13 -7.25
N MET A 177 -8.20 6.02 -7.14
CA MET A 177 -8.34 5.12 -5.99
C MET A 177 -8.07 5.87 -4.67
N THR A 178 -7.01 6.68 -4.60
CA THR A 178 -6.68 7.46 -3.40
C THR A 178 -7.71 8.53 -3.08
N LEU A 179 -8.25 9.19 -4.09
CA LEU A 179 -9.23 10.25 -3.92
C LEU A 179 -10.60 9.73 -3.45
N PHE A 180 -11.05 8.60 -3.99
CA PHE A 180 -12.41 8.11 -3.76
C PHE A 180 -12.53 7.02 -2.69
N ALA A 181 -11.42 6.47 -2.18
CA ALA A 181 -11.43 5.40 -1.17
C ALA A 181 -11.67 5.88 0.27
N GLU A 182 -12.43 6.93 0.48
CA GLU A 182 -12.79 7.45 1.82
C GLU A 182 -11.59 7.91 2.66
N VAL A 183 -10.51 8.31 2.02
CA VAL A 183 -9.32 8.81 2.70
C VAL A 183 -9.57 10.17 3.32
N PHE A 184 -10.11 11.12 2.54
CA PHE A 184 -10.23 12.53 2.88
C PHE A 184 -11.62 12.93 3.40
N PHE A 185 -12.65 12.21 3.00
CA PHE A 185 -14.05 12.52 3.32
C PHE A 185 -14.91 11.24 3.33
N PRO A 186 -16.01 11.22 4.10
CA PRO A 186 -16.88 10.04 4.18
C PRO A 186 -17.49 9.67 2.82
N ILE A 187 -17.58 8.37 2.56
CA ILE A 187 -18.14 7.81 1.31
C ILE A 187 -19.58 8.26 1.05
N SER A 188 -20.32 8.60 2.12
CA SER A 188 -21.70 9.11 2.03
C SER A 188 -21.81 10.42 1.24
N ARG A 189 -20.73 11.18 1.10
CA ARG A 189 -20.66 12.43 0.33
C ARG A 189 -20.43 12.22 -1.16
N LEU A 190 -20.09 11.00 -1.58
CA LEU A 190 -19.86 10.67 -2.98
C LEU A 190 -21.20 10.38 -3.69
N SER A 191 -21.25 10.67 -4.99
CA SER A 191 -22.34 10.22 -5.86
C SER A 191 -22.32 8.69 -6.02
N GLU A 192 -23.47 8.08 -6.33
CA GLU A 192 -23.58 6.62 -6.44
C GLU A 192 -22.50 5.93 -7.32
N PRO A 193 -22.20 6.42 -8.55
CA PRO A 193 -21.19 5.80 -9.37
C PRO A 193 -19.79 5.81 -8.73
N LEU A 194 -19.45 6.90 -8.02
CA LEU A 194 -18.16 7.02 -7.33
C LEU A 194 -18.07 6.12 -6.09
N ARG A 195 -19.20 5.84 -5.42
CA ARG A 195 -19.24 4.86 -4.33
C ARG A 195 -18.93 3.45 -4.82
N TRP A 196 -19.47 3.05 -5.95
CA TRP A 196 -19.16 1.75 -6.54
C TRP A 196 -17.68 1.63 -6.90
N LEU A 197 -17.09 2.69 -7.45
CA LEU A 197 -15.64 2.73 -7.71
C LEU A 197 -14.81 2.58 -6.42
N ALA A 198 -15.25 3.21 -5.34
CA ALA A 198 -14.62 3.07 -4.03
C ALA A 198 -14.70 1.62 -3.52
N TYR A 199 -15.88 1.00 -3.58
CA TYR A 199 -16.08 -0.38 -3.10
C TYR A 199 -15.26 -1.43 -3.86
N VAL A 200 -14.97 -1.22 -5.13
CA VAL A 200 -14.08 -2.08 -5.92
C VAL A 200 -12.61 -1.85 -5.56
N SER A 201 -12.28 -0.72 -4.93
CA SER A 201 -10.90 -0.38 -4.60
C SER A 201 -10.38 -1.16 -3.39
N PRO A 202 -9.25 -1.86 -3.47
CA PRO A 202 -8.62 -2.48 -2.31
C PRO A 202 -8.24 -1.46 -1.23
N LEU A 203 -7.97 -0.21 -1.60
CA LEU A 203 -7.64 0.85 -0.66
C LEU A 203 -8.81 1.16 0.27
N TRP A 204 -10.05 1.22 -0.22
CA TRP A 204 -11.22 1.49 0.62
C TRP A 204 -11.37 0.44 1.74
N HIS A 205 -11.26 -0.84 1.40
CA HIS A 205 -11.31 -1.93 2.38
C HIS A 205 -10.24 -1.80 3.46
N ALA A 206 -9.03 -1.41 3.08
CA ALA A 206 -7.95 -1.20 4.03
C ALA A 206 -8.17 0.06 4.89
N VAL A 207 -8.69 1.17 4.33
CA VAL A 207 -9.02 2.39 5.08
C VAL A 207 -10.06 2.10 6.15
N VAL A 208 -11.13 1.37 5.81
CA VAL A 208 -12.17 0.95 6.76
C VAL A 208 -11.58 0.13 7.91
N LEU A 209 -10.74 -0.86 7.60
CA LEU A 209 -10.08 -1.69 8.61
C LEU A 209 -9.08 -0.89 9.46
N CYS A 210 -8.23 -0.06 8.85
CA CYS A 210 -7.27 0.76 9.58
C CYS A 210 -8.00 1.73 10.52
N ARG A 211 -9.12 2.33 10.08
CA ARG A 211 -9.94 3.21 10.91
C ARG A 211 -10.57 2.47 12.08
N ALA A 212 -11.09 1.26 11.86
CA ALA A 212 -11.60 0.41 12.94
C ALA A 212 -10.52 -0.02 13.94
N CYS A 213 -9.28 -0.17 13.51
CA CYS A 213 -8.14 -0.48 14.38
C CYS A 213 -7.65 0.72 15.20
N THR A 214 -7.74 1.94 14.65
CA THR A 214 -7.17 3.14 15.30
C THR A 214 -8.18 3.94 16.12
N LEU A 215 -9.48 3.83 15.80
CA LEU A 215 -10.56 4.59 16.42
C LEU A 215 -11.64 3.65 16.99
N PRO A 216 -11.87 3.64 18.33
CA PRO A 216 -12.88 2.78 18.94
C PRO A 216 -14.32 3.04 18.46
N VAL A 217 -14.61 4.29 18.05
CA VAL A 217 -15.94 4.71 17.57
C VAL A 217 -16.34 4.01 16.26
N PHE A 218 -15.37 3.55 15.46
CA PHE A 218 -15.60 2.87 14.17
C PHE A 218 -15.52 1.34 14.29
N GLY A 219 -15.85 0.78 15.43
CA GLY A 219 -15.86 -0.67 15.65
C GLY A 219 -16.71 -1.40 14.60
N LEU A 220 -16.12 -2.41 13.96
CA LEU A 220 -16.78 -3.24 12.95
C LEU A 220 -17.21 -4.58 13.55
N PRO A 221 -18.35 -5.14 13.14
CA PRO A 221 -18.68 -6.52 13.47
C PRO A 221 -17.67 -7.48 12.83
N TRP A 222 -17.36 -8.58 13.50
CA TRP A 222 -16.28 -9.50 13.09
C TRP A 222 -16.45 -10.07 11.66
N TRP A 223 -17.69 -10.30 11.22
CA TRP A 223 -17.95 -10.77 9.83
C TRP A 223 -17.59 -9.72 8.78
N SER A 224 -17.78 -8.43 9.07
CA SER A 224 -17.37 -7.33 8.18
C SER A 224 -15.84 -7.27 8.09
N VAL A 225 -15.14 -7.40 9.22
CA VAL A 225 -13.67 -7.47 9.25
C VAL A 225 -13.17 -8.62 8.38
N LEU A 226 -13.76 -9.82 8.53
CA LEU A 226 -13.40 -10.97 7.70
C LEU A 226 -13.70 -10.73 6.21
N GLY A 227 -14.82 -10.08 5.88
CA GLY A 227 -15.15 -9.73 4.49
C GLY A 227 -14.10 -8.82 3.85
N HIS A 228 -13.68 -7.75 4.54
CA HIS A 228 -12.65 -6.85 4.06
C HIS A 228 -11.27 -7.53 3.93
N LEU A 229 -10.89 -8.36 4.91
CA LEU A 229 -9.64 -9.13 4.85
C LEU A 229 -9.65 -10.14 3.71
N ALA A 230 -10.76 -10.87 3.52
CA ALA A 230 -10.91 -11.83 2.42
C ALA A 230 -10.83 -11.14 1.06
N TYR A 231 -11.40 -9.96 0.90
CA TYR A 231 -11.30 -9.15 -0.31
C TYR A 231 -9.84 -8.78 -0.63
N LEU A 232 -9.12 -8.25 0.35
CA LEU A 232 -7.70 -7.90 0.19
C LEU A 232 -6.84 -9.15 -0.11
N ALA A 233 -7.10 -10.27 0.57
CA ALA A 233 -6.42 -11.54 0.32
C ALA A 233 -6.71 -12.08 -1.08
N ALA A 234 -7.94 -11.94 -1.58
CA ALA A 234 -8.31 -12.31 -2.94
C ALA A 234 -7.56 -11.47 -3.98
N TRP A 235 -7.45 -10.14 -3.77
CA TRP A 235 -6.65 -9.26 -4.62
C TRP A 235 -5.17 -9.65 -4.62
N ALA A 236 -4.59 -9.90 -3.45
CA ALA A 236 -3.20 -10.34 -3.33
C ALA A 236 -2.96 -11.69 -4.01
N GLY A 237 -3.85 -12.67 -3.79
CA GLY A 237 -3.75 -14.01 -4.36
C GLY A 237 -3.90 -14.02 -5.88
N THR A 238 -4.91 -13.32 -6.41
CA THR A 238 -5.10 -13.19 -7.86
C THR A 238 -3.96 -12.43 -8.52
N GLY A 239 -3.48 -11.35 -7.89
CA GLY A 239 -2.31 -10.60 -8.33
C GLY A 239 -1.05 -11.45 -8.34
N PHE A 240 -0.82 -12.25 -7.30
CA PHE A 240 0.31 -13.18 -7.23
C PHE A 240 0.28 -14.22 -8.36
N TRP A 241 -0.88 -14.83 -8.60
CA TRP A 241 -1.07 -15.77 -9.69
C TRP A 241 -0.79 -15.11 -11.05
N LEU A 242 -1.32 -13.91 -11.30
CA LEU A 242 -1.06 -13.15 -12.53
C LEU A 242 0.43 -12.82 -12.68
N ALA A 243 1.12 -12.46 -11.59
CA ALA A 243 2.55 -12.21 -11.60
C ALA A 243 3.34 -13.46 -11.99
N LEU A 244 2.99 -14.64 -11.43
CA LEU A 244 3.63 -15.90 -11.81
C LEU A 244 3.48 -16.20 -13.31
N VAL A 245 2.28 -16.01 -13.85
CA VAL A 245 2.00 -16.23 -15.28
C VAL A 245 2.81 -15.25 -16.15
N ALA A 246 2.81 -13.96 -15.78
CA ALA A 246 3.52 -12.92 -16.52
C ALA A 246 5.05 -13.13 -16.52
N TYR A 247 5.63 -13.43 -15.36
CA TYR A 247 7.07 -13.73 -15.24
C TYR A 247 7.45 -14.98 -16.02
N ARG A 248 6.61 -16.02 -15.95
CA ARG A 248 6.86 -17.26 -16.71
C ARG A 248 6.87 -16.99 -18.21
N ARG A 249 5.91 -16.25 -18.73
CA ARG A 249 5.86 -15.89 -20.16
C ARG A 249 7.07 -15.08 -20.60
N ARG A 250 7.55 -14.15 -19.77
CA ARG A 250 8.65 -13.26 -20.12
C ARG A 250 10.03 -13.88 -19.98
N LEU A 251 10.21 -14.84 -19.07
CA LEU A 251 11.53 -15.41 -18.76
C LEU A 251 11.79 -16.78 -19.40
N VAL A 252 10.74 -17.51 -19.78
CA VAL A 252 10.85 -18.88 -20.30
C VAL A 252 10.44 -18.98 -21.77
N SER A 253 9.78 -17.95 -22.33
CA SER A 253 9.53 -17.80 -23.77
C SER A 253 10.71 -17.08 -24.43
#